data_8208ccc060291f4b68e4a62887af7c1b
#
_entry.id   8208ccc060291f4b68e4a62887af7c1b
#
_cell.length_a   1.000
_cell.length_b   1.000
_cell.length_c   1.000
_cell.angle_alpha   90.00
_cell.angle_beta   90.00
_cell.angle_gamma   90.00
#
_symmetry.space_group_name_H-M   'P 1'
#
loop_
_entity.id
_entity.type
_entity.pdbx_description
1 polymer ?
#
loop_
_entity_poly.entity_id
_entity_poly.type
_entity_poly.pdbx_seq_one_letter_code
_entity_poly.pdbx_strand_id
1 'polypeptide(L)'
;MNRHAETSSNNAVTQRMLTALQRVLKPLIRLSLTQGINFQMLQETLKTVFVQVAEEDFKLQQREQTDSRISLLTGIHRKDVHRLRGQPETSLSQPLITLGSQLVGLWISDADFTDANRQPKPLPRLASVGGDISFDRLVAKVSKDIRARPVLDEWLRVGVVHIDDNDCVCLNTAAFVPSADFEGKLFFFQQNIHDHLAATAHNLMNMTPTMFERCVYYDGMTVDAIQELKTLAEEQGMVALKTINARAIELQMASLTATDANQRFTYALYFYHTKEDADTKLAHERHIKQNAENK
;
A
#
# COMPACT_ATOMS: atom_id res chain seq x y z
N MET A 1 37.22 24.31 -4.96
CA MET A 1 36.15 24.70 -4.01
C MET A 1 34.74 24.22 -4.40
N ASN A 2 34.46 23.88 -5.67
CA ASN A 2 33.07 23.50 -6.09
C ASN A 2 32.59 22.09 -5.69
N ARG A 3 33.45 21.08 -5.54
CA ARG A 3 33.00 19.70 -5.26
C ARG A 3 32.36 19.50 -3.88
N HIS A 4 32.75 20.25 -2.86
CA HIS A 4 32.14 20.15 -1.52
C HIS A 4 30.76 20.81 -1.44
N ALA A 5 30.50 21.84 -2.22
CA ALA A 5 29.20 22.49 -2.29
C ALA A 5 28.15 21.62 -3.03
N GLU A 6 28.55 20.95 -4.12
CA GLU A 6 27.70 20.04 -4.88
C GLU A 6 27.31 18.77 -4.09
N THR A 7 28.27 18.19 -3.34
CA THR A 7 27.99 17.03 -2.46
C THR A 7 27.07 17.39 -1.30
N SER A 8 27.19 18.57 -0.73
CA SER A 8 26.30 19.05 0.34
C SER A 8 24.90 19.32 -0.16
N SER A 9 24.75 19.88 -1.37
CA SER A 9 23.46 20.12 -2.02
C SER A 9 22.73 18.81 -2.36
N ASN A 10 23.43 17.82 -2.92
CA ASN A 10 22.85 16.50 -3.24
C ASN A 10 22.40 15.75 -1.99
N ASN A 11 23.17 15.81 -0.89
CA ASN A 11 22.74 15.22 0.37
C ASN A 11 21.46 15.86 0.93
N ALA A 12 21.33 17.18 0.81
CA ALA A 12 20.14 17.89 1.26
C ALA A 12 18.89 17.52 0.43
N VAL A 13 19.02 17.36 -0.89
CA VAL A 13 17.92 16.91 -1.78
C VAL A 13 17.52 15.48 -1.44
N THR A 14 18.50 14.58 -1.30
CA THR A 14 18.26 13.18 -0.93
C THR A 14 17.52 13.08 0.41
N GLN A 15 17.95 13.85 1.42
CA GLN A 15 17.30 13.84 2.73
C GLN A 15 15.86 14.35 2.68
N ARG A 16 15.60 15.40 1.90
CA ARG A 16 14.24 15.91 1.67
C ARG A 16 13.36 14.85 0.99
N MET A 17 13.90 14.14 0.00
CA MET A 17 13.19 13.07 -0.69
C MET A 17 12.86 11.92 0.25
N LEU A 18 13.80 11.48 1.10
CA LEU A 18 13.55 10.45 2.10
C LEU A 18 12.44 10.86 3.09
N THR A 19 12.45 12.11 3.53
CA THR A 19 11.38 12.66 4.41
C THR A 19 10.02 12.64 3.70
N ALA A 20 9.97 13.04 2.43
CA ALA A 20 8.74 12.98 1.63
C ALA A 20 8.24 11.54 1.47
N LEU A 21 9.14 10.60 1.15
CA LEU A 21 8.82 9.18 1.06
C LEU A 21 8.26 8.61 2.37
N GLN A 22 8.85 8.94 3.51
CA GLN A 22 8.31 8.53 4.82
C GLN A 22 6.86 9.01 5.01
N ARG A 23 6.55 10.24 4.61
CA ARG A 23 5.19 10.80 4.71
C ARG A 23 4.21 10.08 3.80
N VAL A 24 4.60 9.82 2.55
CA VAL A 24 3.79 9.09 1.55
C VAL A 24 3.56 7.64 1.96
N LEU A 25 4.59 6.96 2.46
CA LEU A 25 4.52 5.56 2.87
C LEU A 25 3.68 5.34 4.14
N LYS A 26 3.56 6.32 5.04
CA LYS A 26 2.87 6.14 6.32
C LYS A 26 1.42 5.61 6.20
N PRO A 27 0.54 6.16 5.36
CA PRO A 27 -0.80 5.60 5.13
C PRO A 27 -0.76 4.23 4.46
N LEU A 28 0.19 3.97 3.54
CA LEU A 28 0.35 2.67 2.89
C LEU A 28 0.76 1.59 3.89
N ILE A 29 1.72 1.88 4.77
CA ILE A 29 2.15 0.93 5.83
C ILE A 29 0.99 0.67 6.80
N ARG A 30 0.21 1.69 7.17
CA ARG A 30 -0.97 1.48 8.00
C ARG A 30 -1.96 0.52 7.33
N LEU A 31 -2.27 0.73 6.06
CA LEU A 31 -3.13 -0.17 5.28
C LEU A 31 -2.53 -1.58 5.21
N SER A 32 -1.23 -1.71 4.91
CA SER A 32 -0.54 -3.00 4.85
C SER A 32 -0.67 -3.78 6.15
N LEU A 33 -0.41 -3.14 7.28
CA LEU A 33 -0.52 -3.77 8.60
C LEU A 33 -1.96 -4.19 8.93
N THR A 34 -2.98 -3.42 8.52
CA THR A 34 -4.39 -3.81 8.71
C THR A 34 -4.78 -5.01 7.86
N GLN A 35 -4.08 -5.27 6.76
CA GLN A 35 -4.27 -6.43 5.89
C GLN A 35 -3.30 -7.58 6.21
N GLY A 36 -2.58 -7.53 7.33
CA GLY A 36 -1.64 -8.58 7.74
C GLY A 36 -0.34 -8.63 6.94
N ILE A 37 -0.08 -7.64 6.08
CA ILE A 37 1.18 -7.53 5.33
C ILE A 37 2.26 -7.01 6.27
N ASN A 38 3.21 -7.86 6.62
CA ASN A 38 4.33 -7.50 7.49
C ASN A 38 5.52 -6.91 6.72
N PHE A 39 6.55 -6.49 7.48
CA PHE A 39 7.74 -5.87 6.90
C PHE A 39 8.47 -6.77 5.89
N GLN A 40 8.62 -8.07 6.19
CA GLN A 40 9.33 -9.00 5.31
C GLN A 40 8.63 -9.16 3.96
N MET A 41 7.30 -9.25 3.96
CA MET A 41 6.50 -9.32 2.72
C MET A 41 6.65 -8.05 1.90
N LEU A 42 6.52 -6.89 2.54
CA LEU A 42 6.67 -5.60 1.86
C LEU A 42 8.09 -5.40 1.34
N GLN A 43 9.10 -5.83 2.10
CA GLN A 43 10.50 -5.77 1.70
C GLN A 43 10.76 -6.59 0.43
N GLU A 44 10.23 -7.81 0.33
CA GLU A 44 10.37 -8.63 -0.90
C GLU A 44 9.65 -7.98 -2.07
N THR A 45 8.45 -7.45 -1.87
CA THR A 45 7.74 -6.67 -2.90
C THR A 45 8.56 -5.47 -3.35
N LEU A 46 9.12 -4.70 -2.43
CA LEU A 46 9.97 -3.55 -2.77
C LEU A 46 11.22 -3.97 -3.53
N LYS A 47 11.90 -5.05 -3.16
CA LYS A 47 13.05 -5.55 -3.91
C LYS A 47 12.68 -5.88 -5.35
N THR A 48 11.52 -6.54 -5.57
CA THR A 48 11.01 -6.85 -6.90
C THR A 48 10.82 -5.59 -7.72
N VAL A 49 10.11 -4.59 -7.17
CA VAL A 49 9.86 -3.31 -7.85
C VAL A 49 11.16 -2.56 -8.15
N PHE A 50 12.11 -2.51 -7.22
CA PHE A 50 13.42 -1.89 -7.46
C PHE A 50 14.19 -2.55 -8.61
N VAL A 51 14.17 -3.89 -8.70
CA VAL A 51 14.83 -4.63 -9.78
C VAL A 51 14.14 -4.36 -11.11
N GLN A 52 12.80 -4.39 -11.16
CA GLN A 52 12.02 -4.12 -12.37
C GLN A 52 12.29 -2.70 -12.90
N VAL A 53 12.14 -1.68 -12.06
CA VAL A 53 12.38 -0.27 -12.44
C VAL A 53 13.83 -0.08 -12.91
N ALA A 54 14.82 -0.66 -12.21
CA ALA A 54 16.21 -0.58 -12.64
C ALA A 54 16.44 -1.25 -13.99
N GLU A 55 15.74 -2.34 -14.29
CA GLU A 55 15.84 -3.07 -15.55
C GLU A 55 15.14 -2.34 -16.69
N GLU A 56 13.99 -1.72 -16.47
CA GLU A 56 13.17 -1.08 -17.47
C GLU A 56 13.63 0.36 -17.78
N ASP A 57 13.81 1.19 -16.76
CA ASP A 57 13.97 2.64 -16.92
C ASP A 57 15.43 3.10 -16.90
N PHE A 58 16.36 2.28 -16.38
CA PHE A 58 17.78 2.66 -16.25
C PHE A 58 18.71 1.92 -17.19
N LYS A 59 18.21 1.53 -18.36
CA LYS A 59 19.02 0.89 -19.42
C LYS A 59 20.08 1.85 -19.96
N LEU A 60 21.28 1.34 -20.14
CA LEU A 60 22.29 2.03 -20.96
C LEU A 60 21.98 1.77 -22.43
N GLN A 61 22.09 2.82 -23.25
CA GLN A 61 21.93 2.67 -24.69
C GLN A 61 22.82 1.53 -25.21
N GLN A 62 22.22 0.59 -25.96
CA GLN A 62 22.85 -0.55 -26.64
C GLN A 62 23.51 -1.62 -25.73
N ARG A 63 23.21 -1.70 -24.43
CA ARG A 63 23.73 -2.77 -23.56
C ARG A 63 22.62 -3.40 -22.75
N GLU A 64 22.63 -4.72 -22.67
CA GLU A 64 21.78 -5.44 -21.73
C GLU A 64 22.14 -5.12 -20.28
N GLN A 65 21.13 -5.05 -19.42
CA GLN A 65 21.32 -4.88 -17.99
C GLN A 65 21.92 -6.15 -17.38
N THR A 66 23.02 -6.01 -16.66
CA THR A 66 23.61 -7.12 -15.90
C THR A 66 23.16 -7.10 -14.45
N ASP A 67 23.13 -8.27 -13.80
CA ASP A 67 22.82 -8.38 -12.36
C ASP A 67 23.74 -7.51 -11.51
N SER A 68 25.01 -7.40 -11.89
CA SER A 68 26.00 -6.57 -11.20
C SER A 68 25.66 -5.08 -11.26
N ARG A 69 25.16 -4.61 -12.43
CA ARG A 69 24.75 -3.21 -12.60
C ARG A 69 23.47 -2.91 -11.84
N ILE A 70 22.47 -3.78 -11.91
CA ILE A 70 21.23 -3.62 -11.15
C ILE A 70 21.54 -3.63 -9.63
N SER A 71 22.40 -4.54 -9.18
CA SER A 71 22.86 -4.59 -7.80
C SER A 71 23.56 -3.28 -7.37
N LEU A 72 24.38 -2.70 -8.24
CA LEU A 72 25.03 -1.40 -7.97
C LEU A 72 24.03 -0.25 -7.87
N LEU A 73 23.02 -0.21 -8.75
CA LEU A 73 22.01 0.84 -8.78
C LEU A 73 21.06 0.77 -7.58
N THR A 74 20.63 -0.44 -7.24
CA THR A 74 19.58 -0.67 -6.26
C THR A 74 20.08 -0.93 -4.84
N GLY A 75 21.35 -1.30 -4.68
CA GLY A 75 21.91 -1.79 -3.40
C GLY A 75 21.42 -3.19 -3.01
N ILE A 76 20.61 -3.85 -3.85
CA ILE A 76 20.12 -5.21 -3.61
C ILE A 76 21.23 -6.21 -3.93
N HIS A 77 21.37 -7.23 -3.08
CA HIS A 77 22.41 -8.23 -3.27
C HIS A 77 22.25 -8.97 -4.60
N ARG A 78 23.36 -9.21 -5.33
CA ARG A 78 23.36 -9.81 -6.68
C ARG A 78 22.60 -11.14 -6.77
N LYS A 79 22.63 -11.99 -5.73
CA LYS A 79 21.85 -13.22 -5.68
C LYS A 79 20.35 -12.99 -5.71
N ASP A 80 19.87 -11.94 -4.99
CA ASP A 80 18.46 -11.56 -5.01
C ASP A 80 18.09 -10.98 -6.38
N VAL A 81 18.93 -10.12 -6.96
CA VAL A 81 18.72 -9.59 -8.31
C VAL A 81 18.55 -10.72 -9.32
N HIS A 82 19.47 -11.70 -9.30
CA HIS A 82 19.39 -12.86 -10.21
C HIS A 82 18.10 -13.66 -10.03
N ARG A 83 17.72 -13.90 -8.77
CA ARG A 83 16.47 -14.60 -8.43
C ARG A 83 15.23 -13.85 -8.92
N LEU A 84 15.18 -12.53 -8.73
CA LEU A 84 14.02 -11.70 -9.06
C LEU A 84 13.85 -11.50 -10.57
N ARG A 85 14.93 -11.36 -11.34
CA ARG A 85 14.89 -11.26 -12.80
C ARG A 85 14.40 -12.52 -13.50
N GLY A 86 14.64 -13.69 -12.89
CA GLY A 86 14.20 -14.97 -13.45
C GLY A 86 12.72 -15.31 -13.18
N GLN A 87 12.00 -14.47 -12.48
CA GLN A 87 10.59 -14.71 -12.17
C GLN A 87 9.69 -14.03 -13.22
N PRO A 88 8.72 -14.75 -13.83
CA PRO A 88 7.73 -14.12 -14.70
C PRO A 88 6.91 -13.07 -13.91
N GLU A 89 6.51 -12.00 -14.56
CA GLU A 89 5.75 -10.88 -13.97
C GLU A 89 4.50 -11.30 -13.18
N THR A 90 3.90 -12.44 -13.53
CA THR A 90 2.75 -13.04 -12.83
C THR A 90 3.10 -13.81 -11.57
N SER A 91 4.38 -14.10 -11.34
CA SER A 91 4.83 -14.57 -10.03
C SER A 91 5.21 -13.38 -9.14
N LEU A 92 4.27 -12.48 -8.85
CA LEU A 92 4.23 -11.96 -7.50
C LEU A 92 4.41 -13.22 -6.65
N SER A 93 5.62 -13.40 -6.13
CA SER A 93 6.02 -14.54 -5.31
C SER A 93 4.80 -14.98 -4.52
N GLN A 94 4.44 -16.28 -4.61
CA GLN A 94 3.35 -16.79 -3.78
C GLN A 94 3.47 -16.05 -2.47
N PRO A 95 2.45 -15.30 -2.03
CA PRO A 95 2.59 -14.42 -0.88
C PRO A 95 3.24 -15.27 0.18
N LEU A 96 4.40 -14.83 0.68
CA LEU A 96 5.09 -15.55 1.75
C LEU A 96 4.00 -15.91 2.72
N ILE A 97 3.62 -17.22 2.75
CA ILE A 97 2.43 -17.65 3.49
C ILE A 97 2.70 -17.18 4.90
N THR A 98 2.04 -16.09 5.30
CA THR A 98 2.27 -15.50 6.62
C THR A 98 1.97 -16.55 7.66
N LEU A 99 2.59 -16.46 8.81
CA LEU A 99 2.22 -17.29 9.95
C LEU A 99 0.69 -17.30 10.12
N GLY A 100 0.04 -16.12 9.96
CA GLY A 100 -1.41 -16.00 10.00
C GLY A 100 -2.11 -16.84 8.94
N SER A 101 -1.69 -16.77 7.68
CA SER A 101 -2.27 -17.56 6.59
C SER A 101 -2.01 -19.07 6.76
N GLN A 102 -0.85 -19.45 7.27
CA GLN A 102 -0.54 -20.86 7.60
C GLN A 102 -1.44 -21.38 8.71
N LEU A 103 -1.62 -20.59 9.77
CA LEU A 103 -2.48 -20.94 10.89
C LEU A 103 -3.95 -21.07 10.47
N VAL A 104 -4.47 -20.14 9.70
CA VAL A 104 -5.84 -20.21 9.17
C VAL A 104 -5.97 -21.38 8.22
N GLY A 105 -5.03 -21.55 7.28
CA GLY A 105 -4.99 -22.68 6.37
C GLY A 105 -5.03 -24.02 7.11
N LEU A 106 -4.22 -24.18 8.16
CA LEU A 106 -4.22 -25.36 8.99
C LEU A 106 -5.56 -25.54 9.72
N TRP A 107 -6.12 -24.47 10.30
CA TRP A 107 -7.38 -24.52 11.05
C TRP A 107 -8.58 -24.96 10.20
N ILE A 108 -8.64 -24.54 8.94
CA ILE A 108 -9.74 -24.87 8.02
C ILE A 108 -9.54 -26.18 7.25
N SER A 109 -8.31 -26.72 7.20
CA SER A 109 -8.00 -27.92 6.42
C SER A 109 -7.70 -29.19 7.24
N ASP A 110 -7.19 -29.03 8.47
CA ASP A 110 -6.78 -30.16 9.33
C ASP A 110 -8.02 -30.76 10.04
N ALA A 111 -8.16 -32.08 9.96
CA ALA A 111 -9.28 -32.81 10.56
C ALA A 111 -9.36 -32.68 12.11
N ASP A 112 -8.24 -32.43 12.77
CA ASP A 112 -8.21 -32.19 14.22
C ASP A 112 -8.94 -30.89 14.59
N PHE A 113 -8.82 -29.85 13.73
CA PHE A 113 -9.34 -28.51 13.98
C PHE A 113 -10.65 -28.19 13.25
N THR A 114 -11.20 -29.15 12.47
CA THR A 114 -12.48 -29.00 11.78
C THR A 114 -13.52 -29.97 12.31
N ASP A 115 -14.81 -29.61 12.21
CA ASP A 115 -15.95 -30.48 12.53
C ASP A 115 -16.30 -31.43 11.37
N ALA A 116 -17.35 -32.24 11.54
CA ALA A 116 -17.85 -33.18 10.54
C ALA A 116 -18.32 -32.51 9.25
N ASN A 117 -18.65 -31.22 9.29
CA ASN A 117 -19.06 -30.39 8.16
C ASN A 117 -17.89 -29.59 7.55
N ARG A 118 -16.66 -29.89 7.97
CA ARG A 118 -15.43 -29.18 7.59
C ARG A 118 -15.44 -27.68 7.96
N GLN A 119 -16.18 -27.32 9.02
CA GLN A 119 -16.12 -25.97 9.57
C GLN A 119 -15.06 -25.91 10.69
N PRO A 120 -14.34 -24.79 10.83
CA PRO A 120 -13.35 -24.64 11.90
C PRO A 120 -14.01 -24.74 13.27
N LYS A 121 -13.51 -25.65 14.12
CA LYS A 121 -13.99 -25.80 15.49
C LYS A 121 -13.61 -24.60 16.34
N PRO A 122 -14.45 -24.19 17.32
CA PRO A 122 -14.01 -23.37 18.43
C PRO A 122 -12.86 -24.08 19.18
N LEU A 123 -11.74 -23.40 19.44
CA LEU A 123 -10.58 -23.97 20.09
C LEU A 123 -10.40 -23.38 21.48
N PRO A 124 -10.31 -24.20 22.56
CA PRO A 124 -9.84 -23.71 23.86
C PRO A 124 -8.52 -22.96 23.70
N ARG A 125 -8.37 -21.83 24.39
CA ARG A 125 -7.15 -21.00 24.28
C ARG A 125 -5.88 -21.78 24.64
N LEU A 126 -5.94 -22.53 25.72
CA LEU A 126 -4.78 -23.18 26.36
C LEU A 126 -4.76 -24.67 26.09
N ALA A 127 -3.58 -25.18 25.85
CA ALA A 127 -3.34 -26.64 25.75
C ALA A 127 -3.65 -27.40 27.05
N SER A 128 -3.61 -26.76 28.22
CA SER A 128 -4.01 -27.35 29.50
C SER A 128 -5.50 -27.64 29.57
N VAL A 129 -6.35 -27.02 28.75
CA VAL A 129 -7.79 -27.22 28.70
C VAL A 129 -8.19 -28.08 27.50
N GLY A 130 -7.68 -27.78 26.32
CA GLY A 130 -8.05 -28.45 25.06
C GLY A 130 -7.10 -29.52 24.58
N GLY A 131 -5.99 -29.77 25.31
CA GLY A 131 -4.98 -30.71 24.85
C GLY A 131 -4.41 -30.37 23.48
N ASP A 132 -4.40 -31.36 22.60
CA ASP A 132 -3.91 -31.19 21.22
C ASP A 132 -4.90 -30.43 20.32
N ILE A 133 -6.17 -30.28 20.74
CA ILE A 133 -7.19 -29.49 20.04
C ILE A 133 -7.36 -28.17 20.80
N SER A 134 -6.38 -27.28 20.69
CA SER A 134 -6.34 -25.97 21.32
C SER A 134 -5.66 -24.94 20.42
N PHE A 135 -5.92 -23.65 20.66
CA PHE A 135 -5.26 -22.57 19.93
C PHE A 135 -3.74 -22.56 20.16
N ASP A 136 -3.28 -22.87 21.38
CA ASP A 136 -1.84 -23.05 21.67
C ASP A 136 -1.21 -24.10 20.75
N ARG A 137 -1.89 -25.24 20.56
CA ARG A 137 -1.39 -26.35 19.73
C ARG A 137 -1.46 -26.03 18.24
N LEU A 138 -2.49 -25.35 17.80
CA LEU A 138 -2.59 -24.84 16.43
C LEU A 138 -1.37 -23.98 16.10
N VAL A 139 -1.03 -23.02 16.97
CA VAL A 139 0.15 -22.17 16.78
C VAL A 139 1.44 -22.97 16.82
N ALA A 140 1.59 -23.88 17.75
CA ALA A 140 2.77 -24.73 17.91
C ALA A 140 3.00 -25.71 16.74
N LYS A 141 1.93 -26.13 16.02
CA LYS A 141 2.05 -26.93 14.79
C LYS A 141 2.70 -26.15 13.64
N VAL A 142 2.51 -24.83 13.59
CA VAL A 142 3.06 -23.98 12.52
C VAL A 142 4.42 -23.40 12.91
N SER A 143 4.60 -22.97 14.16
CA SER A 143 5.86 -22.40 14.62
C SER A 143 6.12 -22.73 16.09
N LYS A 144 7.34 -23.21 16.38
CA LYS A 144 7.79 -23.50 17.75
C LYS A 144 8.38 -22.27 18.45
N ASP A 145 8.72 -21.24 17.68
CA ASP A 145 9.40 -20.04 18.18
C ASP A 145 8.44 -18.94 18.60
N ILE A 146 7.18 -19.05 18.20
CA ILE A 146 6.16 -18.02 18.43
C ILE A 146 5.18 -18.51 19.49
N ARG A 147 4.96 -17.69 20.50
CA ARG A 147 3.95 -17.95 21.53
C ARG A 147 2.55 -17.62 21.02
N ALA A 148 1.56 -18.44 21.38
CA ALA A 148 0.19 -18.28 20.92
C ALA A 148 -0.47 -16.97 21.40
N ARG A 149 -0.10 -16.47 22.59
CA ARG A 149 -0.74 -15.29 23.16
C ARG A 149 -0.58 -14.01 22.32
N PRO A 150 0.62 -13.60 21.87
CA PRO A 150 0.76 -12.45 20.98
C PRO A 150 -0.01 -12.59 19.65
N VAL A 151 -0.10 -13.83 19.13
CA VAL A 151 -0.89 -14.11 17.92
C VAL A 151 -2.38 -13.91 18.20
N LEU A 152 -2.88 -14.40 19.32
CA LEU A 152 -4.27 -14.24 19.73
C LEU A 152 -4.63 -12.77 19.95
N ASP A 153 -3.79 -12.03 20.70
CA ASP A 153 -4.01 -10.62 21.01
C ASP A 153 -4.10 -9.79 19.70
N GLU A 154 -3.23 -10.09 18.72
CA GLU A 154 -3.27 -9.43 17.41
C GLU A 154 -4.50 -9.84 16.58
N TRP A 155 -4.85 -11.11 16.58
CA TRP A 155 -6.00 -11.61 15.83
C TRP A 155 -7.35 -11.11 16.38
N LEU A 156 -7.44 -10.93 17.70
CA LEU A 156 -8.58 -10.26 18.33
C LEU A 156 -8.65 -8.79 17.91
N ARG A 157 -7.50 -8.09 17.90
CA ARG A 157 -7.41 -6.69 17.50
C ARG A 157 -7.88 -6.44 16.06
N VAL A 158 -7.48 -7.32 15.13
CA VAL A 158 -7.84 -7.19 13.70
C VAL A 158 -9.13 -7.92 13.32
N GLY A 159 -9.81 -8.56 14.26
CA GLY A 159 -11.11 -9.19 14.06
C GLY A 159 -11.04 -10.53 13.30
N VAL A 160 -9.89 -11.18 13.22
CA VAL A 160 -9.72 -12.52 12.64
C VAL A 160 -10.42 -13.58 13.47
N VAL A 161 -10.41 -13.42 14.79
CA VAL A 161 -11.07 -14.29 15.75
C VAL A 161 -11.85 -13.50 16.77
N HIS A 162 -12.77 -14.17 17.45
CA HIS A 162 -13.39 -13.72 18.69
C HIS A 162 -13.30 -14.82 19.74
N ILE A 163 -13.55 -14.47 20.99
CA ILE A 163 -13.65 -15.42 22.10
C ILE A 163 -15.15 -15.59 22.42
N ASP A 164 -15.60 -16.83 22.47
CA ASP A 164 -16.97 -17.16 22.85
C ASP A 164 -17.16 -17.20 24.38
N ASP A 165 -18.42 -17.43 24.81
CA ASP A 165 -18.78 -17.51 26.24
C ASP A 165 -18.13 -18.68 26.98
N ASN A 166 -17.55 -19.66 26.25
CA ASN A 166 -16.87 -20.82 26.80
C ASN A 166 -15.34 -20.65 26.84
N ASP A 167 -14.84 -19.43 26.63
CA ASP A 167 -13.43 -19.09 26.55
C ASP A 167 -12.70 -19.81 25.38
N CYS A 168 -13.41 -20.13 24.30
CA CYS A 168 -12.87 -20.68 23.09
C CYS A 168 -12.60 -19.63 22.03
N VAL A 169 -11.50 -19.78 21.31
CA VAL A 169 -11.15 -18.96 20.15
C VAL A 169 -11.94 -19.47 18.97
N CYS A 170 -12.75 -18.60 18.37
CA CYS A 170 -13.56 -18.87 17.20
C CYS A 170 -13.03 -18.08 16.00
N LEU A 171 -12.84 -18.76 14.87
CA LEU A 171 -12.41 -18.11 13.63
C LEU A 171 -13.58 -17.36 13.00
N ASN A 172 -13.38 -16.09 12.69
CA ASN A 172 -14.35 -15.30 11.93
C ASN A 172 -14.19 -15.62 10.42
N THR A 173 -14.91 -16.60 9.93
CA THR A 173 -14.83 -17.03 8.53
C THR A 173 -15.15 -15.92 7.53
N ALA A 174 -16.01 -14.97 7.90
CA ALA A 174 -16.32 -13.79 7.10
C ALA A 174 -15.15 -12.78 6.97
N ALA A 175 -14.17 -12.82 7.88
CA ALA A 175 -13.01 -11.90 7.84
C ALA A 175 -11.98 -12.30 6.76
N PHE A 176 -12.07 -13.52 6.20
CA PHE A 176 -11.17 -14.04 5.17
C PHE A 176 -11.81 -14.22 3.79
N VAL A 177 -13.09 -14.00 3.68
CA VAL A 177 -13.72 -13.90 2.36
C VAL A 177 -13.58 -12.44 1.93
N PRO A 178 -12.72 -12.11 0.93
CA PRO A 178 -12.76 -10.80 0.34
C PRO A 178 -14.21 -10.57 -0.08
N SER A 179 -14.89 -9.62 0.54
CA SER A 179 -16.19 -9.22 0.01
C SER A 179 -15.95 -8.74 -1.42
N ALA A 180 -16.85 -9.02 -2.34
CA ALA A 180 -16.77 -8.50 -3.71
C ALA A 180 -16.55 -6.97 -3.73
N ASP A 181 -16.95 -6.28 -2.66
CA ASP A 181 -16.70 -4.86 -2.40
C ASP A 181 -15.22 -4.53 -2.11
N PHE A 182 -14.47 -5.39 -1.44
CA PHE A 182 -13.04 -5.14 -1.15
C PHE A 182 -12.16 -5.26 -2.39
N GLU A 183 -12.39 -6.24 -3.25
CA GLU A 183 -11.63 -6.38 -4.50
C GLU A 183 -11.88 -5.20 -5.45
N GLY A 184 -13.12 -4.76 -5.56
CA GLY A 184 -13.47 -3.54 -6.29
C GLY A 184 -12.75 -2.31 -5.73
N LYS A 185 -12.75 -2.14 -4.40
CA LYS A 185 -12.00 -1.06 -3.73
C LYS A 185 -10.50 -1.17 -3.96
N LEU A 186 -9.94 -2.37 -3.94
CA LEU A 186 -8.52 -2.61 -4.19
C LEU A 186 -8.13 -2.30 -5.64
N PHE A 187 -8.99 -2.63 -6.61
CA PHE A 187 -8.81 -2.26 -8.00
C PHE A 187 -8.72 -0.73 -8.17
N PHE A 188 -9.67 0.02 -7.63
CA PHE A 188 -9.63 1.49 -7.69
C PHE A 188 -8.47 2.08 -6.90
N PHE A 189 -8.11 1.51 -5.75
CA PHE A 189 -6.93 1.92 -5.00
C PHE A 189 -5.66 1.78 -5.84
N GLN A 190 -5.46 0.62 -6.45
CA GLN A 190 -4.30 0.37 -7.31
C GLN A 190 -4.25 1.35 -8.47
N GLN A 191 -5.35 1.52 -9.20
CA GLN A 191 -5.41 2.36 -10.39
C GLN A 191 -5.21 3.84 -10.06
N ASN A 192 -5.96 4.36 -9.09
CA ASN A 192 -5.95 5.80 -8.78
C ASN A 192 -4.63 6.23 -8.12
N ILE A 193 -4.11 5.45 -7.17
CA ILE A 193 -2.88 5.82 -6.47
C ILE A 193 -1.67 5.67 -7.38
N HIS A 194 -1.61 4.59 -8.19
CA HIS A 194 -0.55 4.42 -9.18
C HIS A 194 -0.50 5.61 -10.15
N ASP A 195 -1.63 5.95 -10.77
CA ASP A 195 -1.66 6.97 -11.83
C ASP A 195 -1.37 8.37 -11.27
N HIS A 196 -1.84 8.69 -10.05
CA HIS A 196 -1.51 9.94 -9.38
C HIS A 196 -0.01 10.03 -9.05
N LEU A 197 0.58 8.97 -8.47
CA LEU A 197 2.01 8.93 -8.20
C LEU A 197 2.86 9.01 -9.47
N ALA A 198 2.42 8.35 -10.56
CA ALA A 198 3.10 8.41 -11.86
C ALA A 198 3.08 9.84 -12.44
N ALA A 199 1.93 10.53 -12.38
CA ALA A 199 1.81 11.92 -12.82
C ALA A 199 2.69 12.87 -11.98
N THR A 200 2.68 12.71 -10.65
CA THR A 200 3.52 13.49 -9.74
C THR A 200 5.02 13.25 -9.98
N ALA A 201 5.43 11.99 -10.14
CA ALA A 201 6.82 11.62 -10.43
C ALA A 201 7.28 12.21 -11.78
N HIS A 202 6.45 12.11 -12.82
CA HIS A 202 6.69 12.70 -14.13
C HIS A 202 6.97 14.22 -14.03
N ASN A 203 6.12 14.96 -13.29
CA ASN A 203 6.28 16.38 -13.08
C ASN A 203 7.53 16.72 -12.25
N LEU A 204 7.83 15.97 -11.20
CA LEU A 204 9.02 16.14 -10.37
C LEU A 204 10.34 15.89 -11.15
N MET A 205 10.32 14.98 -12.11
CA MET A 205 11.44 14.72 -13.01
C MET A 205 11.55 15.74 -14.16
N ASN A 206 10.69 16.76 -14.19
CA ASN A 206 10.62 17.79 -15.26
C ASN A 206 10.42 17.19 -16.65
N MET A 207 9.71 16.07 -16.76
CA MET A 207 9.37 15.48 -18.05
C MET A 207 8.30 16.30 -18.78
N THR A 208 8.35 16.28 -20.10
CA THR A 208 7.42 17.06 -20.94
C THR A 208 6.65 16.17 -21.91
N PRO A 209 5.38 16.50 -22.20
CA PRO A 209 4.55 17.55 -21.59
C PRO A 209 4.21 17.26 -20.12
N THR A 210 4.03 18.29 -19.30
CA THR A 210 3.66 18.12 -17.90
C THR A 210 2.26 17.51 -17.76
N MET A 211 2.08 16.61 -16.81
CA MET A 211 0.77 16.09 -16.43
C MET A 211 -0.04 17.16 -15.70
N PHE A 212 -1.36 17.15 -15.89
CA PHE A 212 -2.26 18.04 -15.16
C PHE A 212 -2.39 17.54 -13.71
N GLU A 213 -1.71 18.23 -12.79
CA GLU A 213 -1.76 17.98 -11.36
C GLU A 213 -1.96 19.32 -10.65
N ARG A 214 -3.06 19.47 -9.94
CA ARG A 214 -3.41 20.70 -9.22
C ARG A 214 -4.06 20.35 -7.91
N CYS A 215 -3.72 21.08 -6.86
CA CYS A 215 -4.37 20.98 -5.57
C CYS A 215 -4.54 22.36 -4.95
N VAL A 216 -5.51 22.48 -4.06
CA VAL A 216 -5.64 23.58 -3.11
C VAL A 216 -5.39 23.01 -1.72
N TYR A 217 -4.64 23.72 -0.90
CA TYR A 217 -4.28 23.32 0.44
C TYR A 217 -4.50 24.47 1.41
N TYR A 218 -5.28 24.20 2.45
CA TYR A 218 -5.55 25.12 3.54
C TYR A 218 -5.51 24.39 4.86
N ASP A 219 -5.08 25.05 5.92
CA ASP A 219 -5.08 24.61 7.30
C ASP A 219 -5.71 25.65 8.22
N GLY A 220 -5.81 25.39 9.51
CA GLY A 220 -6.48 26.27 10.46
C GLY A 220 -7.99 26.41 10.26
N MET A 221 -8.64 25.45 9.57
CA MET A 221 -10.06 25.50 9.25
C MET A 221 -10.93 24.96 10.40
N THR A 222 -12.12 25.54 10.57
CA THR A 222 -13.13 25.01 11.51
C THR A 222 -13.80 23.75 10.94
N VAL A 223 -14.44 22.95 11.80
CA VAL A 223 -15.19 21.76 11.37
C VAL A 223 -16.31 22.15 10.40
N ASP A 224 -17.03 23.24 10.68
CA ASP A 224 -18.14 23.69 9.83
C ASP A 224 -17.66 24.16 8.46
N ALA A 225 -16.53 24.89 8.40
CA ALA A 225 -15.92 25.29 7.13
C ALA A 225 -15.45 24.07 6.30
N ILE A 226 -14.90 23.05 6.95
CA ILE A 226 -14.54 21.79 6.25
C ILE A 226 -15.79 21.10 5.71
N GLN A 227 -16.90 21.08 6.45
CA GLN A 227 -18.14 20.46 5.99
C GLN A 227 -18.74 21.19 4.79
N GLU A 228 -18.72 22.53 4.80
CA GLU A 228 -19.15 23.37 3.66
C GLU A 228 -18.29 23.07 2.42
N LEU A 229 -16.95 23.09 2.57
CA LEU A 229 -16.03 22.84 1.48
C LEU A 229 -16.15 21.40 0.93
N LYS A 230 -16.42 20.42 1.79
CA LYS A 230 -16.67 19.03 1.38
C LYS A 230 -17.90 18.95 0.49
N THR A 231 -19.02 19.56 0.89
CA THR A 231 -20.25 19.58 0.07
C THR A 231 -20.01 20.24 -1.28
N LEU A 232 -19.36 21.41 -1.28
CA LEU A 232 -18.99 22.11 -2.52
C LEU A 232 -18.09 21.26 -3.43
N ALA A 233 -17.07 20.62 -2.85
CA ALA A 233 -16.14 19.78 -3.62
C ALA A 233 -16.83 18.53 -4.22
N GLU A 234 -17.75 17.92 -3.49
CA GLU A 234 -18.57 16.79 -3.99
C GLU A 234 -19.45 17.23 -5.17
N GLU A 235 -20.16 18.35 -5.05
CA GLU A 235 -21.02 18.89 -6.10
C GLU A 235 -20.22 19.23 -7.37
N GLN A 236 -19.20 20.06 -7.24
CA GLN A 236 -18.38 20.52 -8.39
C GLN A 236 -17.57 19.37 -8.98
N GLY A 237 -17.02 18.50 -8.13
CA GLY A 237 -16.28 17.33 -8.56
C GLY A 237 -17.13 16.36 -9.38
N MET A 238 -18.37 16.10 -8.96
CA MET A 238 -19.29 15.22 -9.72
C MET A 238 -19.70 15.84 -11.06
N VAL A 239 -19.85 17.16 -11.16
CA VAL A 239 -20.08 17.84 -12.44
C VAL A 239 -18.89 17.62 -13.39
N ALA A 240 -17.67 17.85 -12.91
CA ALA A 240 -16.46 17.65 -13.70
C ALA A 240 -16.28 16.21 -14.17
N LEU A 241 -16.44 15.22 -13.25
CA LEU A 241 -16.35 13.80 -13.57
C LEU A 241 -17.38 13.36 -14.62
N LYS A 242 -18.64 13.76 -14.47
CA LYS A 242 -19.70 13.42 -15.42
C LYS A 242 -19.42 14.02 -16.82
N THR A 243 -18.98 15.26 -16.87
CA THR A 243 -18.66 15.96 -18.13
C THR A 243 -17.53 15.27 -18.89
N ILE A 244 -16.42 14.95 -18.19
CA ILE A 244 -15.28 14.27 -18.80
C ILE A 244 -15.64 12.84 -19.19
N ASN A 245 -16.38 12.10 -18.36
CA ASN A 245 -16.81 10.74 -18.66
C ASN A 245 -17.72 10.68 -19.90
N ALA A 246 -18.70 11.57 -20.02
CA ALA A 246 -19.58 11.62 -21.19
C ALA A 246 -18.77 11.83 -22.48
N ARG A 247 -17.82 12.79 -22.47
CA ARG A 247 -16.97 13.03 -23.63
C ARG A 247 -16.02 11.88 -23.92
N ALA A 248 -15.49 11.22 -22.88
CA ALA A 248 -14.62 10.06 -23.04
C ALA A 248 -15.33 8.90 -23.74
N ILE A 249 -16.58 8.60 -23.38
CA ILE A 249 -17.41 7.56 -24.04
C ILE A 249 -17.56 7.87 -25.54
N GLU A 250 -17.91 9.10 -25.91
CA GLU A 250 -18.05 9.50 -27.32
C GLU A 250 -16.74 9.30 -28.10
N LEU A 251 -15.61 9.75 -27.52
CA LEU A 251 -14.31 9.62 -28.14
C LEU A 251 -13.85 8.17 -28.24
N GLN A 252 -14.10 7.35 -27.21
CA GLN A 252 -13.81 5.92 -27.22
C GLN A 252 -14.56 5.20 -28.33
N MET A 253 -15.87 5.48 -28.49
CA MET A 253 -16.68 4.93 -29.57
C MET A 253 -16.14 5.32 -30.96
N ALA A 254 -15.75 6.60 -31.13
CA ALA A 254 -15.14 7.06 -32.37
C ALA A 254 -13.77 6.42 -32.66
N SER A 255 -13.06 5.96 -31.64
CA SER A 255 -11.74 5.34 -31.75
C SER A 255 -11.77 3.82 -31.97
N LEU A 256 -12.93 3.16 -31.93
CA LEU A 256 -13.03 1.69 -32.04
C LEU A 256 -12.43 1.10 -33.30
N THR A 257 -12.39 1.85 -34.40
CA THR A 257 -11.82 1.43 -35.69
C THR A 257 -10.42 1.98 -35.98
N ALA A 258 -9.86 2.79 -35.06
CA ALA A 258 -8.55 3.38 -35.21
C ALA A 258 -7.45 2.38 -34.88
N THR A 259 -6.43 2.26 -35.74
CA THR A 259 -5.33 1.30 -35.57
C THR A 259 -4.30 1.77 -34.52
N ASP A 260 -4.35 3.03 -34.14
CA ASP A 260 -3.47 3.70 -33.14
C ASP A 260 -4.14 3.91 -31.79
N ALA A 261 -5.32 3.30 -31.54
CA ALA A 261 -6.07 3.39 -30.29
C ALA A 261 -5.38 2.59 -29.15
N ASN A 262 -4.24 3.10 -28.68
CA ASN A 262 -3.40 2.48 -27.65
C ASN A 262 -3.17 3.36 -26.41
N GLN A 263 -3.91 4.48 -26.31
CA GLN A 263 -3.79 5.42 -25.19
C GLN A 263 -4.84 5.14 -24.11
N ARG A 264 -4.47 5.36 -22.85
CA ARG A 264 -5.39 5.39 -21.72
C ARG A 264 -5.24 6.67 -20.94
N PHE A 265 -6.26 7.07 -20.22
CA PHE A 265 -6.19 8.17 -19.27
C PHE A 265 -6.94 7.84 -18.00
N THR A 266 -6.57 8.50 -16.93
CA THR A 266 -7.31 8.52 -15.66
C THR A 266 -7.54 9.97 -15.27
N TYR A 267 -8.77 10.29 -14.89
CA TYR A 267 -9.14 11.54 -14.26
C TYR A 267 -9.85 11.22 -12.95
N ALA A 268 -9.23 11.59 -11.83
CA ALA A 268 -9.73 11.30 -10.50
C ALA A 268 -9.69 12.55 -9.61
N LEU A 269 -10.59 12.59 -8.65
CA LEU A 269 -10.68 13.66 -7.66
C LEU A 269 -10.71 13.03 -6.27
N TYR A 270 -10.18 13.76 -5.29
CA TYR A 270 -10.29 13.39 -3.89
C TYR A 270 -10.42 14.64 -3.02
N PHE A 271 -11.11 14.49 -1.91
CA PHE A 271 -11.17 15.46 -0.84
C PHE A 271 -10.68 14.78 0.44
N TYR A 272 -9.62 15.29 1.03
CA TYR A 272 -9.04 14.76 2.26
C TYR A 272 -9.04 15.82 3.34
N HIS A 273 -9.52 15.46 4.52
CA HIS A 273 -9.44 16.30 5.71
C HIS A 273 -9.06 15.47 6.94
N THR A 274 -8.37 16.09 7.87
CA THR A 274 -8.00 15.49 9.16
C THR A 274 -7.82 16.59 10.18
N LYS A 275 -7.83 16.23 11.47
CA LYS A 275 -7.39 17.16 12.52
C LYS A 275 -5.91 17.45 12.32
N GLU A 276 -5.53 18.70 12.43
CA GLU A 276 -4.11 19.06 12.49
C GLU A 276 -3.46 18.41 13.71
N ASP A 277 -2.32 17.78 13.49
CA ASP A 277 -1.44 17.39 14.58
C ASP A 277 -0.57 18.60 15.02
N ALA A 278 0.01 18.50 16.21
CA ALA A 278 0.80 19.59 16.79
C ALA A 278 2.01 19.98 15.92
N ASP A 279 2.58 19.02 15.18
CA ASP A 279 3.76 19.24 14.32
C ASP A 279 3.39 20.01 13.06
N THR A 280 2.23 19.72 12.46
CA THR A 280 1.69 20.43 11.31
C THR A 280 1.36 21.89 11.67
N LYS A 281 0.78 22.09 12.86
CA LYS A 281 0.45 23.43 13.38
C LYS A 281 1.68 24.32 13.57
N LEU A 282 2.75 23.75 14.15
CA LEU A 282 4.03 24.44 14.34
C LEU A 282 4.74 24.79 13.02
N ALA A 283 4.63 23.92 12.01
CA ALA A 283 5.20 24.16 10.69
C ALA A 283 4.47 25.31 9.97
N HIS A 284 3.15 25.38 10.11
CA HIS A 284 2.31 26.43 9.54
C HIS A 284 2.60 27.80 10.17
N GLU A 285 2.64 27.89 11.50
CA GLU A 285 2.97 29.12 12.21
C GLU A 285 4.34 29.70 11.79
N ARG A 286 5.31 28.82 11.51
CA ARG A 286 6.63 29.23 10.98
C ARG A 286 6.53 29.79 9.56
N HIS A 287 5.73 29.17 8.70
CA HIS A 287 5.55 29.60 7.32
C HIS A 287 4.82 30.96 7.21
N ILE A 288 3.79 31.16 8.03
CA ILE A 288 3.10 32.48 8.12
C ILE A 288 4.08 33.56 8.60
N LYS A 289 4.89 33.28 9.63
CA LYS A 289 5.88 34.27 10.14
C LYS A 289 6.91 34.63 9.06
N GLN A 290 7.46 33.64 8.35
CA GLN A 290 8.40 33.88 7.26
C GLN A 290 7.81 34.71 6.10
N ASN A 291 6.55 34.48 5.74
CA ASN A 291 5.88 35.23 4.68
C ASN A 291 5.47 36.63 5.12
N ALA A 292 5.27 36.88 6.42
CA ALA A 292 5.01 38.21 6.97
C ALA A 292 6.29 39.08 7.09
N GLU A 293 7.45 38.44 7.32
CA GLU A 293 8.75 39.10 7.40
C GLU A 293 9.37 39.47 6.01
N ASN A 294 8.87 38.83 4.92
CA ASN A 294 9.30 39.03 3.56
C ASN A 294 8.40 40.01 2.76
N LYS A 295 7.43 40.65 3.41
CA LYS A 295 6.60 41.73 2.84
C LYS A 295 6.97 43.09 3.46
#